data_1678770e49e54a4e822c65aa16d39925
#
_entry.id   1678770e49e54a4e822c65aa16d39925
#
_cell.length_a   1.000
_cell.length_b   1.000
_cell.length_c   1.000
_cell.angle_alpha   90.00
_cell.angle_beta   90.00
_cell.angle_gamma   90.00
#
_symmetry.space_group_name_H-M   'P 1'
#
loop_
_entity.id
_entity.type
_entity.pdbx_description
1 polymer ?
#
loop_
_entity_poly.entity_id
_entity_poly.type
_entity_poly.pdbx_seq_one_letter_code
_entity_poly.pdbx_strand_id
1 'polypeptide(L)'
;QYLTGRQVKPEIQKKFGIGYAPSGRNHLYSYLRSKGFETDTMLKSGLVMEDKNGNGVYDRFFNRLMFPIFDMQGRVVGFGGRVIDKGEPKYLNSPETAVFSKSHTLYGMNFAKKARKKEIILVEGYMDMISIYQAGFENVVAGLGTAFNTEHARTLRRLADRVILLYDSDNAGQMAALRAIPVLVGNGFDVMVAQVTDAKDADEFIKKFGSEAFGRLLVDAVNYITFKINCAKKNYNMDNADHKVRFAEEAAKILSEVSNDIERDVYAKETAAVCGIDEAALKGRISKMRDAAEGEFMKEAERKRRRVYTESSRDMRPKGIVEAQKTALCMCAYNEKIMKSVFS
;
A
#
# COMPACT_ATOMS: atom_id res chain seq x y z
N GLN A 1 -28.41 15.13 -5.16
CA GLN A 1 -28.41 15.65 -3.77
C GLN A 1 -27.11 15.32 -3.02
N TYR A 2 -26.67 14.05 -2.91
CA TYR A 2 -25.47 13.69 -2.16
C TYR A 2 -24.20 14.41 -2.67
N LEU A 3 -23.91 14.35 -3.97
CA LEU A 3 -22.72 14.99 -4.58
C LEU A 3 -22.80 16.51 -4.50
N THR A 4 -24.00 17.09 -4.63
CA THR A 4 -24.21 18.53 -4.45
C THR A 4 -23.92 18.94 -3.01
N GLY A 5 -24.39 18.17 -2.02
CA GLY A 5 -24.06 18.40 -0.60
C GLY A 5 -22.56 18.24 -0.30
N ARG A 6 -21.84 17.41 -1.09
CA ARG A 6 -20.41 17.29 -1.06
C ARG A 6 -19.66 18.31 -1.93
N GLN A 7 -20.38 19.24 -2.57
CA GLN A 7 -19.83 20.27 -3.44
C GLN A 7 -18.98 19.75 -4.62
N VAL A 8 -19.29 18.53 -5.11
CA VAL A 8 -18.64 17.98 -6.31
C VAL A 8 -19.29 18.55 -7.54
N LYS A 9 -18.51 19.30 -8.34
CA LYS A 9 -18.98 19.99 -9.54
C LYS A 9 -19.42 19.03 -10.64
N PRO A 10 -20.43 19.40 -11.47
CA PRO A 10 -20.93 18.52 -12.54
C PRO A 10 -19.85 18.06 -13.53
N GLU A 11 -18.92 18.96 -13.90
CA GLU A 11 -17.80 18.62 -14.78
C GLU A 11 -16.88 17.55 -14.18
N ILE A 12 -16.68 17.56 -12.86
CA ILE A 12 -15.90 16.56 -12.14
C ILE A 12 -16.66 15.24 -12.09
N GLN A 13 -17.96 15.28 -11.80
CA GLN A 13 -18.80 14.08 -11.84
C GLN A 13 -18.73 13.39 -13.21
N LYS A 14 -18.82 14.16 -14.31
CA LYS A 14 -18.70 13.67 -15.67
C LYS A 14 -17.29 13.14 -15.97
N LYS A 15 -16.24 13.87 -15.55
CA LYS A 15 -14.84 13.51 -15.79
C LYS A 15 -14.47 12.18 -15.13
N PHE A 16 -14.96 11.94 -13.90
CA PHE A 16 -14.76 10.70 -13.17
C PHE A 16 -15.76 9.60 -13.52
N GLY A 17 -16.77 9.89 -14.35
CA GLY A 17 -17.81 8.94 -14.73
C GLY A 17 -18.69 8.52 -13.56
N ILE A 18 -18.84 9.37 -12.54
CA ILE A 18 -19.60 9.05 -11.34
C ILE A 18 -21.07 8.82 -11.70
N GLY A 19 -21.60 7.69 -11.29
CA GLY A 19 -22.96 7.26 -11.58
C GLY A 19 -23.72 6.78 -10.33
N TYR A 20 -24.88 6.21 -10.57
CA TYR A 20 -25.73 5.63 -9.50
C TYR A 20 -26.26 4.27 -9.93
N ALA A 21 -26.08 3.28 -9.08
CA ALA A 21 -26.72 1.97 -9.17
C ALA A 21 -28.07 2.05 -8.47
N PRO A 22 -29.21 1.86 -9.18
CA PRO A 22 -30.55 1.98 -8.60
C PRO A 22 -30.81 1.03 -7.44
N SER A 23 -31.82 1.34 -6.66
CA SER A 23 -32.35 0.40 -5.65
C SER A 23 -33.01 -0.78 -6.36
N GLY A 24 -32.65 -1.99 -5.98
CA GLY A 24 -33.09 -3.22 -6.64
C GLY A 24 -31.91 -4.04 -7.10
N ARG A 25 -32.07 -5.36 -7.06
CA ARG A 25 -30.94 -6.28 -7.18
C ARG A 25 -30.73 -6.83 -8.59
N ASN A 26 -31.55 -6.45 -9.57
CA ASN A 26 -31.55 -7.11 -10.90
C ASN A 26 -31.52 -6.12 -12.08
N HIS A 27 -31.32 -4.85 -11.86
CA HIS A 27 -31.36 -3.84 -12.93
C HIS A 27 -30.22 -4.04 -13.96
N LEU A 28 -29.00 -4.16 -13.47
CA LEU A 28 -27.83 -4.34 -14.33
C LEU A 28 -27.84 -5.73 -14.98
N TYR A 29 -28.15 -6.78 -14.22
CA TYR A 29 -28.25 -8.13 -14.74
C TYR A 29 -29.25 -8.22 -15.90
N SER A 30 -30.50 -7.74 -15.69
CA SER A 30 -31.53 -7.74 -16.72
C SER A 30 -31.14 -6.93 -17.95
N TYR A 31 -30.52 -5.75 -17.75
CA TYR A 31 -30.04 -4.92 -18.85
C TYR A 31 -28.95 -5.62 -19.66
N LEU A 32 -27.94 -6.19 -19.02
CA LEU A 32 -26.86 -6.90 -19.71
C LEU A 32 -27.35 -8.15 -20.45
N ARG A 33 -28.30 -8.90 -19.84
CA ARG A 33 -28.96 -10.02 -20.51
C ARG A 33 -29.69 -9.58 -21.77
N SER A 34 -30.41 -8.44 -21.73
CA SER A 34 -31.09 -7.88 -22.91
C SER A 34 -30.13 -7.44 -24.02
N LYS A 35 -28.86 -7.21 -23.68
CA LYS A 35 -27.77 -6.91 -24.63
C LYS A 35 -27.01 -8.15 -25.12
N GLY A 36 -27.44 -9.37 -24.72
CA GLY A 36 -26.86 -10.62 -25.16
C GLY A 36 -25.63 -11.08 -24.38
N PHE A 37 -25.31 -10.46 -23.24
CA PHE A 37 -24.20 -10.95 -22.42
C PHE A 37 -24.59 -12.22 -21.65
N GLU A 38 -23.67 -13.20 -21.64
CA GLU A 38 -23.83 -14.43 -20.90
C GLU A 38 -23.61 -14.23 -19.40
N THR A 39 -24.41 -14.97 -18.59
CA THR A 39 -24.35 -14.88 -17.12
C THR A 39 -22.95 -15.17 -16.57
N ASP A 40 -22.27 -16.18 -17.12
CA ASP A 40 -20.89 -16.54 -16.73
C ASP A 40 -19.91 -15.38 -16.93
N THR A 41 -20.02 -14.66 -18.04
CA THR A 41 -19.20 -13.45 -18.29
C THR A 41 -19.47 -12.35 -17.27
N MET A 42 -20.74 -12.15 -16.91
CA MET A 42 -21.13 -11.16 -15.91
C MET A 42 -20.62 -11.54 -14.51
N LEU A 43 -20.67 -12.82 -14.14
CA LEU A 43 -20.11 -13.32 -12.88
C LEU A 43 -18.58 -13.13 -12.83
N LYS A 44 -17.88 -13.52 -13.89
CA LYS A 44 -16.42 -13.35 -14.04
C LYS A 44 -15.99 -11.87 -13.99
N SER A 45 -16.82 -10.96 -14.48
CA SER A 45 -16.57 -9.52 -14.39
C SER A 45 -16.74 -8.94 -12.98
N GLY A 46 -17.38 -9.70 -12.08
CA GLY A 46 -17.69 -9.24 -10.73
C GLY A 46 -18.79 -8.17 -10.66
N LEU A 47 -19.57 -7.98 -11.71
CA LEU A 47 -20.71 -7.06 -11.75
C LEU A 47 -21.97 -7.64 -11.13
N VAL A 48 -22.09 -8.96 -11.16
CA VAL A 48 -23.19 -9.71 -10.55
C VAL A 48 -22.65 -10.80 -9.63
N MET A 49 -23.48 -11.35 -8.79
CA MET A 49 -23.18 -12.37 -7.80
C MET A 49 -24.25 -13.45 -7.79
N GLU A 50 -23.87 -14.69 -7.50
CA GLU A 50 -24.81 -15.76 -7.20
C GLU A 50 -25.38 -15.60 -5.80
N ASP A 51 -26.68 -15.86 -5.65
CA ASP A 51 -27.30 -15.93 -4.34
C ASP A 51 -26.86 -17.23 -3.62
N LYS A 52 -26.37 -17.09 -2.41
CA LYS A 52 -25.92 -18.22 -1.58
C LYS A 52 -27.00 -19.28 -1.33
N ASN A 53 -28.27 -18.89 -1.44
CA ASN A 53 -29.43 -19.78 -1.25
C ASN A 53 -29.92 -20.40 -2.57
N GLY A 54 -29.21 -20.21 -3.68
CA GLY A 54 -29.60 -20.73 -4.98
C GLY A 54 -30.74 -19.98 -5.66
N ASN A 55 -31.12 -18.79 -5.19
CA ASN A 55 -32.23 -17.99 -5.72
C ASN A 55 -31.87 -17.23 -7.00
N GLY A 56 -30.78 -17.57 -7.67
CA GLY A 56 -30.36 -16.97 -8.94
C GLY A 56 -29.19 -15.98 -8.80
N VAL A 57 -29.13 -15.04 -9.76
CA VAL A 57 -28.04 -14.07 -9.89
C VAL A 57 -28.59 -12.67 -9.63
N TYR A 58 -27.84 -11.84 -8.92
CA TYR A 58 -28.21 -10.48 -8.60
C TYR A 58 -27.05 -9.49 -8.78
N ASP A 59 -27.36 -8.20 -8.93
CA ASP A 59 -26.40 -7.13 -9.08
C ASP A 59 -25.51 -6.99 -7.83
N ARG A 60 -24.20 -6.93 -8.02
CA ARG A 60 -23.27 -6.67 -6.91
C ARG A 60 -23.47 -5.29 -6.29
N PHE A 61 -23.75 -4.30 -7.14
CA PHE A 61 -23.93 -2.93 -6.73
C PHE A 61 -25.39 -2.52 -6.91
N PHE A 62 -26.04 -2.12 -5.82
CA PHE A 62 -27.39 -1.58 -5.80
C PHE A 62 -27.52 -0.53 -4.71
N ASN A 63 -28.34 0.49 -4.93
CA ASN A 63 -28.50 1.65 -4.06
C ASN A 63 -27.17 2.29 -3.66
N ARG A 64 -26.26 2.46 -4.64
CA ARG A 64 -24.91 3.00 -4.41
C ARG A 64 -24.53 4.07 -5.42
N LEU A 65 -23.82 5.07 -4.92
CA LEU A 65 -23.06 5.98 -5.77
C LEU A 65 -21.85 5.20 -6.33
N MET A 66 -21.67 5.25 -7.65
CA MET A 66 -20.70 4.43 -8.35
C MET A 66 -19.50 5.25 -8.82
N PHE A 67 -18.32 4.73 -8.57
CA PHE A 67 -17.03 5.29 -8.96
C PHE A 67 -16.34 4.29 -9.91
N PRO A 68 -16.28 4.55 -11.22
CA PRO A 68 -15.49 3.72 -12.11
C PRO A 68 -14.01 3.76 -11.72
N ILE A 69 -13.38 2.60 -11.69
CA ILE A 69 -11.94 2.46 -11.46
C ILE A 69 -11.29 2.24 -12.81
N PHE A 70 -10.31 3.10 -13.12
CA PHE A 70 -9.62 3.09 -14.40
C PHE A 70 -8.21 2.51 -14.26
N ASP A 71 -7.78 1.79 -15.30
CA ASP A 71 -6.38 1.44 -15.47
C ASP A 71 -5.55 2.66 -15.96
N MET A 72 -4.24 2.48 -16.11
CA MET A 72 -3.31 3.52 -16.57
C MET A 72 -3.58 4.01 -18.00
N GLN A 73 -4.37 3.28 -18.79
CA GLN A 73 -4.80 3.60 -20.16
C GLN A 73 -6.15 4.33 -20.19
N GLY A 74 -6.84 4.41 -19.07
CA GLY A 74 -8.16 5.04 -18.96
C GLY A 74 -9.33 4.09 -19.31
N ARG A 75 -9.10 2.77 -19.32
CA ARG A 75 -10.16 1.77 -19.47
C ARG A 75 -10.75 1.45 -18.11
N VAL A 76 -12.07 1.29 -18.04
CA VAL A 76 -12.73 0.86 -16.80
C VAL A 76 -12.40 -0.60 -16.53
N VAL A 77 -11.82 -0.88 -15.37
CA VAL A 77 -11.44 -2.23 -14.94
C VAL A 77 -12.24 -2.73 -13.74
N GLY A 78 -12.90 -1.83 -13.03
CA GLY A 78 -13.72 -2.16 -11.87
C GLY A 78 -14.53 -0.96 -11.40
N PHE A 79 -15.20 -1.13 -10.27
CA PHE A 79 -16.05 -0.09 -9.67
C PHE A 79 -15.89 -0.08 -8.16
N GLY A 80 -15.97 1.11 -7.58
CA GLY A 80 -16.28 1.34 -6.19
C GLY A 80 -17.73 1.78 -6.04
N GLY A 81 -18.41 1.31 -5.03
CA GLY A 81 -19.79 1.69 -4.75
C GLY A 81 -19.94 2.18 -3.31
N ARG A 82 -20.36 3.44 -3.12
CA ARG A 82 -20.65 4.00 -1.80
C ARG A 82 -22.15 3.98 -1.54
N VAL A 83 -22.56 3.45 -0.38
CA VAL A 83 -23.95 3.56 0.05
C VAL A 83 -24.30 5.03 0.33
N ILE A 84 -25.48 5.47 -0.12
CA ILE A 84 -25.94 6.86 0.06
C ILE A 84 -26.60 7.03 1.41
N ASP A 85 -27.45 6.08 1.78
CA ASP A 85 -28.20 6.07 3.04
C ASP A 85 -27.57 5.12 4.06
N LYS A 86 -28.39 4.50 4.91
CA LYS A 86 -27.97 3.46 5.85
C LYS A 86 -27.72 2.15 5.11
N GLY A 87 -26.56 1.53 5.36
CA GLY A 87 -26.20 0.24 4.78
C GLY A 87 -24.72 -0.09 4.97
N GLU A 88 -24.41 -1.36 5.01
CA GLU A 88 -23.04 -1.88 5.13
C GLU A 88 -22.70 -2.76 3.92
N PRO A 89 -21.43 -2.77 3.50
CA PRO A 89 -20.37 -1.86 3.92
C PRO A 89 -20.54 -0.46 3.32
N LYS A 90 -20.03 0.59 4.00
CA LYS A 90 -20.07 1.99 3.53
C LYS A 90 -19.49 2.12 2.11
N TYR A 91 -18.36 1.47 1.84
CA TYR A 91 -17.78 1.31 0.53
C TYR A 91 -17.67 -0.17 0.17
N LEU A 92 -18.04 -0.50 -1.05
CA LEU A 92 -17.91 -1.82 -1.66
C LEU A 92 -17.13 -1.69 -2.97
N ASN A 93 -16.08 -2.46 -3.14
CA ASN A 93 -15.31 -2.49 -4.39
C ASN A 93 -15.59 -3.75 -5.20
N SER A 94 -15.31 -3.71 -6.51
CA SER A 94 -15.25 -4.92 -7.33
C SER A 94 -14.37 -5.98 -6.67
N PRO A 95 -14.66 -7.26 -6.85
CA PRO A 95 -13.76 -8.34 -6.43
C PRO A 95 -12.50 -8.35 -7.32
N GLU A 96 -11.53 -9.18 -6.99
CA GLU A 96 -10.45 -9.51 -7.93
C GLU A 96 -11.04 -10.17 -9.18
N THR A 97 -10.58 -9.73 -10.35
CA THR A 97 -11.01 -10.27 -11.65
C THR A 97 -9.81 -10.42 -12.58
N ALA A 98 -9.99 -10.98 -13.76
CA ALA A 98 -8.92 -11.08 -14.76
C ALA A 98 -8.34 -9.73 -15.19
N VAL A 99 -9.09 -8.62 -15.00
CA VAL A 99 -8.69 -7.27 -15.43
C VAL A 99 -8.51 -6.28 -14.29
N PHE A 100 -8.88 -6.66 -13.07
CA PHE A 100 -8.82 -5.80 -11.89
C PHE A 100 -8.19 -6.49 -10.70
N SER A 101 -7.16 -5.88 -10.14
CA SER A 101 -6.55 -6.28 -8.88
C SER A 101 -6.37 -5.07 -7.97
N LYS A 102 -6.93 -5.16 -6.76
CA LYS A 102 -6.82 -4.10 -5.74
C LYS A 102 -5.39 -3.89 -5.28
N SER A 103 -4.57 -4.95 -5.32
CA SER A 103 -3.17 -4.88 -4.91
C SER A 103 -2.27 -4.15 -5.92
N HIS A 104 -2.73 -3.97 -7.16
CA HIS A 104 -1.99 -3.31 -8.24
C HIS A 104 -2.60 -1.97 -8.65
N THR A 105 -3.83 -1.68 -8.21
CA THR A 105 -4.61 -0.54 -8.69
C THR A 105 -4.82 0.47 -7.56
N LEU A 106 -4.55 1.73 -7.87
CA LEU A 106 -4.93 2.88 -7.05
C LEU A 106 -5.94 3.73 -7.84
N TYR A 107 -6.91 4.30 -7.14
CA TYR A 107 -7.90 5.17 -7.75
C TYR A 107 -7.26 6.48 -8.24
N GLY A 108 -7.59 6.92 -9.44
CA GLY A 108 -7.11 8.18 -10.00
C GLY A 108 -5.75 8.12 -10.71
N MET A 109 -5.11 6.95 -10.82
CA MET A 109 -3.79 6.83 -11.46
C MET A 109 -3.74 7.30 -12.92
N ASN A 110 -4.82 7.09 -13.69
CA ASN A 110 -4.96 7.57 -15.06
C ASN A 110 -4.94 9.09 -15.16
N PHE A 111 -5.44 9.79 -14.14
CA PHE A 111 -5.40 11.25 -14.03
C PHE A 111 -4.03 11.73 -13.55
N ALA A 112 -3.50 11.14 -12.48
CA ALA A 112 -2.19 11.48 -11.94
C ALA A 112 -1.07 11.33 -12.99
N LYS A 113 -1.13 10.29 -13.83
CA LYS A 113 -0.21 10.12 -14.98
C LYS A 113 -0.25 11.32 -15.94
N LYS A 114 -1.44 11.90 -16.19
CA LYS A 114 -1.60 13.04 -17.09
C LYS A 114 -1.07 14.34 -16.50
N ALA A 115 -1.05 14.48 -15.18
CA ALA A 115 -0.50 15.63 -14.48
C ALA A 115 1.01 15.83 -14.71
N ARG A 116 1.74 14.76 -15.10
CA ARG A 116 3.18 14.78 -15.40
C ARG A 116 4.06 15.35 -14.30
N LYS A 117 3.59 15.31 -13.05
CA LYS A 117 4.36 15.71 -11.87
C LYS A 117 5.18 14.53 -11.35
N LYS A 118 6.39 14.81 -10.85
CA LYS A 118 7.27 13.81 -10.23
C LYS A 118 6.95 13.56 -8.75
N GLU A 119 5.84 14.08 -8.31
CA GLU A 119 5.31 13.98 -6.96
C GLU A 119 3.85 13.51 -7.01
N ILE A 120 3.47 12.60 -6.13
CA ILE A 120 2.12 12.07 -5.98
C ILE A 120 1.60 12.33 -4.57
N ILE A 121 0.37 12.80 -4.47
CA ILE A 121 -0.39 12.88 -3.22
C ILE A 121 -1.14 11.55 -3.05
N LEU A 122 -0.86 10.81 -1.99
CA LEU A 122 -1.51 9.54 -1.69
C LEU A 122 -2.47 9.71 -0.51
N VAL A 123 -3.76 9.47 -0.77
CA VAL A 123 -4.85 9.57 0.22
C VAL A 123 -5.57 8.23 0.42
N GLU A 124 -6.50 8.14 1.39
CA GLU A 124 -7.19 6.89 1.70
C GLU A 124 -8.40 6.61 0.82
N GLY A 125 -9.18 7.64 0.50
CA GLY A 125 -10.53 7.47 -0.04
C GLY A 125 -10.84 8.17 -1.35
N TYR A 126 -11.90 7.68 -2.00
CA TYR A 126 -12.40 8.23 -3.25
C TYR A 126 -12.75 9.73 -3.17
N MET A 127 -13.40 10.12 -2.08
CA MET A 127 -13.91 11.49 -1.95
C MET A 127 -12.78 12.49 -1.70
N ASP A 128 -11.78 12.13 -0.91
CA ASP A 128 -10.60 12.96 -0.69
C ASP A 128 -9.85 13.18 -2.00
N MET A 129 -9.62 12.09 -2.75
CA MET A 129 -8.99 12.16 -4.08
C MET A 129 -9.76 13.08 -5.03
N ILE A 130 -11.09 12.97 -5.11
CA ILE A 130 -11.93 13.79 -5.99
C ILE A 130 -11.91 15.26 -5.56
N SER A 131 -12.00 15.53 -4.25
CA SER A 131 -11.93 16.89 -3.69
C SER A 131 -10.59 17.56 -3.98
N ILE A 132 -9.50 16.88 -3.75
CA ILE A 132 -8.14 17.36 -4.00
C ILE A 132 -7.94 17.61 -5.51
N TYR A 133 -8.41 16.67 -6.35
CA TYR A 133 -8.38 16.84 -7.80
C TYR A 133 -9.17 18.07 -8.25
N GLN A 134 -10.39 18.24 -7.71
CA GLN A 134 -11.24 19.40 -8.01
C GLN A 134 -10.60 20.73 -7.56
N ALA A 135 -9.81 20.70 -6.49
CA ALA A 135 -9.07 21.86 -6.01
C ALA A 135 -7.85 22.22 -6.88
N GLY A 136 -7.56 21.46 -7.95
CA GLY A 136 -6.49 21.71 -8.90
C GLY A 136 -5.23 20.87 -8.70
N PHE A 137 -5.22 19.93 -7.75
CA PHE A 137 -4.08 19.05 -7.50
C PHE A 137 -4.30 17.70 -8.20
N GLU A 138 -4.02 17.68 -9.52
CA GLU A 138 -4.31 16.51 -10.38
C GLU A 138 -3.40 15.29 -10.14
N ASN A 139 -2.27 15.46 -9.42
CA ASN A 139 -1.31 14.42 -9.07
C ASN A 139 -1.70 13.65 -7.79
N VAL A 140 -2.97 13.36 -7.63
CA VAL A 140 -3.51 12.67 -6.46
C VAL A 140 -4.02 11.28 -6.80
N VAL A 141 -3.80 10.31 -5.91
CA VAL A 141 -4.31 8.94 -6.01
C VAL A 141 -4.83 8.47 -4.66
N ALA A 142 -5.76 7.51 -4.68
CA ALA A 142 -6.29 6.93 -3.45
C ALA A 142 -6.16 5.41 -3.40
N GLY A 143 -6.10 4.87 -2.20
CA GLY A 143 -6.26 3.44 -1.94
C GLY A 143 -7.68 2.95 -2.25
N LEU A 144 -7.82 1.63 -2.40
CA LEU A 144 -9.10 0.97 -2.68
C LEU A 144 -9.60 0.15 -1.47
N GLY A 145 -9.41 0.67 -0.25
CA GLY A 145 -9.82 -0.01 0.98
C GLY A 145 -8.95 -1.24 1.31
N THR A 146 -7.74 -1.28 0.79
CA THR A 146 -6.70 -2.26 1.14
C THR A 146 -5.45 -1.52 1.61
N ALA A 147 -4.65 -2.15 2.46
CA ALA A 147 -3.38 -1.58 2.87
C ALA A 147 -2.47 -1.32 1.66
N PHE A 148 -1.74 -0.19 1.70
CA PHE A 148 -0.74 0.12 0.70
C PHE A 148 0.38 -0.94 0.72
N ASN A 149 0.80 -1.42 -0.46
CA ASN A 149 1.71 -2.54 -0.60
C ASN A 149 2.81 -2.30 -1.66
N THR A 150 3.74 -3.23 -1.77
CA THR A 150 4.89 -3.15 -2.70
C THR A 150 4.47 -3.02 -4.18
N GLU A 151 3.37 -3.66 -4.59
CA GLU A 151 2.90 -3.57 -5.98
C GLU A 151 2.32 -2.18 -6.29
N HIS A 152 1.60 -1.58 -5.32
CA HIS A 152 1.21 -0.17 -5.41
C HIS A 152 2.45 0.74 -5.55
N ALA A 153 3.46 0.53 -4.71
CA ALA A 153 4.69 1.31 -4.75
C ALA A 153 5.41 1.17 -6.11
N ARG A 154 5.58 -0.05 -6.62
CA ARG A 154 6.19 -0.30 -7.94
C ARG A 154 5.42 0.39 -9.07
N THR A 155 4.10 0.40 -8.98
CA THR A 155 3.25 1.07 -9.97
C THR A 155 3.41 2.58 -9.91
N LEU A 156 3.42 3.18 -8.71
CA LEU A 156 3.65 4.61 -8.51
C LEU A 156 5.06 5.04 -8.91
N ARG A 157 6.08 4.19 -8.72
CA ARG A 157 7.47 4.53 -9.03
C ARG A 157 7.71 4.85 -10.51
N ARG A 158 6.81 4.35 -11.38
CA ARG A 158 6.83 4.70 -12.82
C ARG A 158 6.38 6.13 -13.10
N LEU A 159 5.70 6.77 -12.14
CA LEU A 159 5.12 8.11 -12.30
C LEU A 159 5.87 9.18 -11.52
N ALA A 160 6.37 8.85 -10.33
CA ALA A 160 6.91 9.81 -9.40
C ALA A 160 8.12 9.29 -8.63
N ASP A 161 8.90 10.22 -8.13
CA ASP A 161 10.04 9.98 -7.24
C ASP A 161 9.73 10.35 -5.80
N ARG A 162 8.73 11.22 -5.58
CA ARG A 162 8.26 11.69 -4.27
C ARG A 162 6.80 11.32 -4.05
N VAL A 163 6.46 10.99 -2.80
CA VAL A 163 5.09 10.78 -2.35
C VAL A 163 4.81 11.65 -1.13
N ILE A 164 3.72 12.42 -1.20
CA ILE A 164 3.14 13.08 -0.03
C ILE A 164 2.01 12.20 0.48
N LEU A 165 2.21 11.58 1.64
CA LEU A 165 1.15 10.86 2.35
C LEU A 165 0.22 11.87 3.03
N LEU A 166 -1.05 11.78 2.72
CA LEU A 166 -2.09 12.61 3.32
C LEU A 166 -3.28 11.71 3.72
N TYR A 167 -3.11 11.00 4.82
CA TYR A 167 -4.13 10.13 5.39
C TYR A 167 -4.94 10.85 6.45
N ASP A 168 -6.08 10.28 6.84
CA ASP A 168 -6.96 10.87 7.83
C ASP A 168 -6.21 11.17 9.13
N SER A 169 -6.58 12.25 9.83
CA SER A 169 -5.89 12.71 11.04
C SER A 169 -6.19 11.87 12.28
N ASP A 170 -7.09 10.89 12.17
CA ASP A 170 -7.42 9.96 13.25
C ASP A 170 -6.33 8.88 13.47
N ASN A 171 -6.49 8.11 14.55
CA ASN A 171 -5.53 7.05 14.89
C ASN A 171 -5.42 5.97 13.79
N ALA A 172 -6.51 5.69 13.07
CA ALA A 172 -6.52 4.66 12.02
C ALA A 172 -5.70 5.12 10.81
N GLY A 173 -5.88 6.37 10.35
CA GLY A 173 -5.11 6.98 9.28
C GLY A 173 -3.63 7.14 9.66
N GLN A 174 -3.33 7.54 10.91
CA GLN A 174 -1.96 7.62 11.40
C GLN A 174 -1.26 6.25 11.35
N MET A 175 -1.93 5.19 11.80
CA MET A 175 -1.40 3.82 11.74
C MET A 175 -1.28 3.32 10.31
N ALA A 176 -2.17 3.72 9.41
CA ALA A 176 -2.08 3.40 7.99
C ALA A 176 -0.86 4.09 7.34
N ALA A 177 -0.61 5.37 7.67
CA ALA A 177 0.59 6.09 7.22
C ALA A 177 1.89 5.41 7.71
N LEU A 178 1.96 5.07 9.01
CA LEU A 178 3.11 4.35 9.58
C LEU A 178 3.38 3.00 8.90
N ARG A 179 2.35 2.30 8.42
CA ARG A 179 2.49 1.06 7.64
C ARG A 179 2.90 1.30 6.19
N ALA A 180 2.46 2.39 5.57
CA ALA A 180 2.79 2.71 4.18
C ALA A 180 4.24 3.22 4.01
N ILE A 181 4.76 3.97 4.99
CA ILE A 181 6.11 4.55 4.96
C ILE A 181 7.20 3.52 4.65
N PRO A 182 7.34 2.38 5.37
CA PRO A 182 8.39 1.40 5.08
C PRO A 182 8.31 0.84 3.65
N VAL A 183 7.10 0.67 3.14
CA VAL A 183 6.89 0.18 1.77
C VAL A 183 7.35 1.22 0.75
N LEU A 184 7.03 2.50 0.96
CA LEU A 184 7.44 3.59 0.07
C LEU A 184 8.95 3.79 0.10
N VAL A 185 9.53 3.93 1.30
CA VAL A 185 10.99 4.11 1.49
C VAL A 185 11.77 2.93 0.91
N GLY A 186 11.32 1.69 1.18
CA GLY A 186 11.94 0.47 0.64
C GLY A 186 11.86 0.34 -0.89
N ASN A 187 10.96 1.11 -1.54
CA ASN A 187 10.88 1.20 -3.00
C ASN A 187 11.53 2.50 -3.56
N GLY A 188 12.30 3.21 -2.75
CA GLY A 188 13.14 4.34 -3.17
C GLY A 188 12.40 5.66 -3.35
N PHE A 189 11.25 5.86 -2.70
CA PHE A 189 10.57 7.14 -2.70
C PHE A 189 11.15 8.11 -1.66
N ASP A 190 11.19 9.37 -2.02
CA ASP A 190 11.25 10.49 -1.07
C ASP A 190 9.84 10.64 -0.47
N VAL A 191 9.71 10.43 0.84
CA VAL A 191 8.41 10.35 1.51
C VAL A 191 8.21 11.53 2.44
N MET A 192 7.19 12.33 2.11
CA MET A 192 6.71 13.43 2.93
C MET A 192 5.35 13.06 3.53
N VAL A 193 5.01 13.63 4.66
CA VAL A 193 3.72 13.43 5.33
C VAL A 193 3.09 14.79 5.62
N ALA A 194 1.94 15.03 5.02
CA ALA A 194 1.09 16.17 5.34
C ALA A 194 0.00 15.72 6.31
N GLN A 195 -0.31 16.54 7.29
CA GLN A 195 -1.35 16.27 8.28
C GLN A 195 -2.40 17.38 8.23
N VAL A 196 -3.63 17.01 8.05
CA VAL A 196 -4.75 17.94 8.16
C VAL A 196 -4.92 18.30 9.63
N THR A 197 -4.93 19.61 9.92
CA THR A 197 -5.28 20.17 11.21
C THR A 197 -6.61 20.92 11.08
N ASP A 198 -7.40 21.00 12.13
CA ASP A 198 -8.67 21.73 12.16
C ASP A 198 -9.78 21.23 11.21
N ALA A 199 -9.59 20.04 10.61
CA ALA A 199 -10.58 19.33 9.83
C ALA A 199 -10.35 17.82 9.96
N LYS A 200 -11.38 17.03 9.63
CA LYS A 200 -11.36 15.57 9.76
C LYS A 200 -10.55 14.90 8.66
N ASP A 201 -10.75 15.38 7.44
CA ASP A 201 -10.16 14.84 6.21
C ASP A 201 -9.83 15.96 5.22
N ALA A 202 -9.19 15.64 4.12
CA ALA A 202 -8.80 16.60 3.10
C ALA A 202 -10.01 17.27 2.42
N ASP A 203 -11.12 16.55 2.24
CA ASP A 203 -12.37 17.07 1.67
C ASP A 203 -12.93 18.21 2.54
N GLU A 204 -13.02 17.99 3.85
CA GLU A 204 -13.47 19.00 4.80
C GLU A 204 -12.51 20.21 4.88
N PHE A 205 -11.20 19.95 4.90
CA PHE A 205 -10.19 20.99 4.93
C PHE A 205 -10.29 21.93 3.72
N ILE A 206 -10.37 21.38 2.51
CA ILE A 206 -10.48 22.19 1.29
C ILE A 206 -11.76 23.01 1.26
N LYS A 207 -12.87 22.47 1.75
CA LYS A 207 -14.16 23.20 1.83
C LYS A 207 -14.11 24.36 2.81
N LYS A 208 -13.39 24.18 3.92
CA LYS A 208 -13.30 25.16 5.00
C LYS A 208 -12.29 26.27 4.71
N PHE A 209 -11.13 25.90 4.17
CA PHE A 209 -9.98 26.80 4.05
C PHE A 209 -9.55 27.11 2.60
N GLY A 210 -10.09 26.39 1.63
CA GLY A 210 -9.82 26.59 0.20
C GLY A 210 -8.54 25.93 -0.32
N SER A 211 -8.36 26.03 -1.64
CA SER A 211 -7.25 25.39 -2.36
C SER A 211 -5.88 25.99 -2.04
N GLU A 212 -5.80 27.30 -1.78
CA GLU A 212 -4.52 27.94 -1.40
C GLU A 212 -3.99 27.45 -0.07
N ALA A 213 -4.87 27.33 0.95
CA ALA A 213 -4.50 26.78 2.26
C ALA A 213 -4.06 25.32 2.12
N PHE A 214 -4.74 24.55 1.26
CA PHE A 214 -4.36 23.17 0.96
C PHE A 214 -2.98 23.11 0.27
N GLY A 215 -2.68 24.03 -0.65
CA GLY A 215 -1.37 24.15 -1.26
C GLY A 215 -0.26 24.42 -0.23
N ARG A 216 -0.50 25.30 0.74
CA ARG A 216 0.44 25.55 1.85
C ARG A 216 0.62 24.29 2.70
N LEU A 217 -0.45 23.60 3.06
CA LEU A 217 -0.37 22.34 3.82
C LEU A 217 0.52 21.28 3.14
N LEU A 218 0.51 21.21 1.80
CA LEU A 218 1.40 20.30 1.07
C LEU A 218 2.86 20.78 1.08
N VAL A 219 3.10 22.10 1.03
CA VAL A 219 4.46 22.67 1.12
C VAL A 219 5.04 22.44 2.52
N ASP A 220 4.21 22.54 3.55
CA ASP A 220 4.57 22.34 4.95
C ASP A 220 4.64 20.85 5.36
N ALA A 221 4.50 19.92 4.41
CA ALA A 221 4.64 18.50 4.67
C ALA A 221 6.02 18.19 5.27
N VAL A 222 6.04 17.36 6.30
CA VAL A 222 7.27 17.00 7.00
C VAL A 222 7.85 15.70 6.43
N ASN A 223 9.17 15.52 6.56
CA ASN A 223 9.81 14.25 6.23
C ASN A 223 9.23 13.11 7.11
N TYR A 224 9.17 11.90 6.56
CA TYR A 224 8.61 10.72 7.25
C TYR A 224 9.31 10.41 8.59
N ILE A 225 10.59 10.74 8.73
CA ILE A 225 11.35 10.54 9.99
C ILE A 225 10.78 11.45 11.07
N THR A 226 10.66 12.77 10.77
CA THR A 226 10.03 13.73 11.66
C THR A 226 8.62 13.31 12.04
N PHE A 227 7.83 12.82 11.06
CA PHE A 227 6.49 12.32 11.34
C PHE A 227 6.50 11.13 12.31
N LYS A 228 7.36 10.09 12.08
CA LYS A 228 7.49 8.94 12.99
C LYS A 228 7.88 9.38 14.41
N ILE A 229 8.86 10.27 14.53
CA ILE A 229 9.32 10.80 15.82
C ILE A 229 8.21 11.58 16.52
N ASN A 230 7.46 12.42 15.80
CA ASN A 230 6.34 13.17 16.37
C ASN A 230 5.19 12.25 16.82
N CYS A 231 4.93 11.15 16.08
CA CYS A 231 3.97 10.15 16.50
C CYS A 231 4.39 9.45 17.79
N ALA A 232 5.65 9.04 17.90
CA ALA A 232 6.20 8.44 19.11
C ALA A 232 6.12 9.41 20.30
N LYS A 233 6.51 10.67 20.10
CA LYS A 233 6.54 11.71 21.14
C LYS A 233 5.18 11.92 21.80
N LYS A 234 4.07 11.77 21.09
CA LYS A 234 2.70 11.93 21.64
C LYS A 234 2.40 11.00 22.82
N ASN A 235 3.11 9.87 22.91
CA ASN A 235 2.91 8.87 23.96
C ASN A 235 3.68 9.18 25.26
N TYR A 236 4.48 10.25 25.29
CA TYR A 236 5.39 10.54 26.37
C TYR A 236 5.19 11.97 26.92
N ASN A 237 5.24 12.09 28.25
CA ASN A 237 5.33 13.39 28.90
C ASN A 237 6.79 13.86 28.92
N MET A 238 7.10 14.89 28.15
CA MET A 238 8.47 15.41 27.99
C MET A 238 8.98 16.19 29.20
N ASP A 239 8.17 16.42 30.22
CA ASP A 239 8.61 17.03 31.49
C ASP A 239 9.11 15.99 32.50
N ASN A 240 8.82 14.69 32.23
CA ASN A 240 9.22 13.57 33.07
C ASN A 240 10.50 12.91 32.53
N ALA A 241 11.52 12.78 33.40
CA ALA A 241 12.82 12.23 33.02
C ALA A 241 12.73 10.78 32.49
N ASP A 242 11.93 9.89 33.15
CA ASP A 242 11.77 8.50 32.71
C ASP A 242 11.08 8.41 31.34
N HIS A 243 10.09 9.30 31.07
CA HIS A 243 9.44 9.38 29.78
C HIS A 243 10.40 9.89 28.70
N LYS A 244 11.28 10.86 29.02
CA LYS A 244 12.34 11.30 28.09
C LYS A 244 13.26 10.16 27.69
N VAL A 245 13.70 9.34 28.65
CA VAL A 245 14.56 8.19 28.37
C VAL A 245 13.84 7.18 27.47
N ARG A 246 12.59 6.83 27.78
CA ARG A 246 11.79 5.89 26.95
C ARG A 246 11.55 6.43 25.56
N PHE A 247 11.25 7.71 25.44
CA PHE A 247 11.09 8.35 24.12
C PHE A 247 12.41 8.33 23.33
N ALA A 248 13.55 8.63 23.98
CA ALA A 248 14.86 8.59 23.35
C ALA A 248 15.21 7.18 22.84
N GLU A 249 14.85 6.13 23.58
CA GLU A 249 15.01 4.74 23.17
C GLU A 249 14.15 4.40 21.92
N GLU A 250 12.89 4.83 21.91
CA GLU A 250 11.99 4.63 20.75
C GLU A 250 12.47 5.44 19.54
N ALA A 251 12.89 6.67 19.73
CA ALA A 251 13.46 7.52 18.68
C ALA A 251 14.77 6.92 18.13
N ALA A 252 15.65 6.39 18.99
CA ALA A 252 16.85 5.69 18.57
C ALA A 252 16.53 4.49 17.67
N LYS A 253 15.48 3.75 18.00
CA LYS A 253 14.99 2.64 17.16
C LYS A 253 14.52 3.14 15.79
N ILE A 254 13.69 4.19 15.75
CA ILE A 254 13.24 4.80 14.49
C ILE A 254 14.43 5.23 13.63
N LEU A 255 15.40 5.89 14.23
CA LEU A 255 16.60 6.39 13.55
C LEU A 255 17.55 5.28 13.12
N SER A 256 17.60 4.17 13.83
CA SER A 256 18.42 3.01 13.43
C SER A 256 17.95 2.35 12.11
N GLU A 257 16.66 2.51 11.76
CA GLU A 257 16.08 2.03 10.51
C GLU A 257 16.40 2.92 9.30
N VAL A 258 16.90 4.16 9.53
CA VAL A 258 17.24 5.11 8.46
C VAL A 258 18.54 4.67 7.79
N SER A 259 18.49 4.37 6.50
CA SER A 259 19.65 3.87 5.74
C SER A 259 20.66 4.95 5.41
N ASN A 260 20.19 6.18 5.13
CA ASN A 260 21.07 7.31 4.79
C ASN A 260 21.76 7.86 6.06
N ASP A 261 23.09 7.78 6.09
CA ASP A 261 23.90 8.17 7.26
C ASP A 261 23.82 9.66 7.56
N ILE A 262 23.79 10.50 6.52
CA ILE A 262 23.71 11.96 6.70
C ILE A 262 22.33 12.37 7.24
N GLU A 263 21.28 11.80 6.64
CA GLU A 263 19.91 12.04 7.07
C GLU A 263 19.72 11.59 8.52
N ARG A 264 20.21 10.41 8.86
CA ARG A 264 20.18 9.88 10.23
C ARG A 264 20.92 10.80 11.23
N ASP A 265 22.05 11.33 10.83
CA ASP A 265 22.84 12.22 11.67
C ASP A 265 22.09 13.52 11.99
N VAL A 266 21.52 14.16 10.99
CA VAL A 266 20.74 15.38 11.12
C VAL A 266 19.56 15.16 12.08
N TYR A 267 18.76 14.10 11.84
CA TYR A 267 17.60 13.81 12.70
C TYR A 267 17.98 13.32 14.09
N ALA A 268 19.14 12.68 14.26
CA ALA A 268 19.65 12.34 15.60
C ALA A 268 19.97 13.60 16.42
N LYS A 269 20.58 14.61 15.81
CA LYS A 269 20.86 15.89 16.45
C LYS A 269 19.59 16.63 16.86
N GLU A 270 18.61 16.75 15.95
CA GLU A 270 17.32 17.37 16.23
C GLU A 270 16.58 16.65 17.37
N THR A 271 16.57 15.31 17.33
CA THR A 271 15.90 14.48 18.34
C THR A 271 16.57 14.60 19.70
N ALA A 272 17.89 14.62 19.77
CA ALA A 272 18.64 14.80 21.01
C ALA A 272 18.29 16.14 21.67
N ALA A 273 18.20 17.22 20.88
CA ALA A 273 17.78 18.53 21.35
C ALA A 273 16.35 18.51 21.93
N VAL A 274 15.41 17.83 21.26
CA VAL A 274 14.02 17.69 21.74
C VAL A 274 13.94 16.90 23.05
N CYS A 275 14.78 15.86 23.22
CA CYS A 275 14.85 15.07 24.45
C CYS A 275 15.60 15.78 25.59
N GLY A 276 16.44 16.77 25.27
CA GLY A 276 17.38 17.37 26.21
C GLY A 276 18.46 16.40 26.67
N ILE A 277 18.93 15.53 25.77
CA ILE A 277 20.00 14.55 26.01
C ILE A 277 21.23 14.88 25.15
N ASP A 278 22.37 14.33 25.54
CA ASP A 278 23.59 14.45 24.77
C ASP A 278 23.48 13.74 23.41
N GLU A 279 23.89 14.41 22.34
CA GLU A 279 23.83 13.89 20.97
C GLU A 279 24.68 12.62 20.82
N ALA A 280 25.86 12.57 21.44
CA ALA A 280 26.76 11.42 21.36
C ALA A 280 26.14 10.19 22.05
N ALA A 281 25.39 10.38 23.13
CA ALA A 281 24.67 9.31 23.81
C ALA A 281 23.58 8.70 22.88
N LEU A 282 22.78 9.53 22.22
CA LEU A 282 21.76 9.07 21.27
C LEU A 282 22.40 8.35 20.07
N LYS A 283 23.43 8.94 19.45
CA LYS A 283 24.16 8.33 18.32
C LYS A 283 24.82 7.00 18.70
N GLY A 284 25.41 6.92 19.89
CA GLY A 284 25.95 5.66 20.41
C GLY A 284 24.89 4.58 20.59
N ARG A 285 23.67 4.95 21.00
CA ARG A 285 22.54 4.02 21.10
C ARG A 285 22.05 3.54 19.75
N ILE A 286 21.94 4.45 18.76
CA ILE A 286 21.56 4.13 17.38
C ILE A 286 22.56 3.15 16.77
N SER A 287 23.88 3.37 16.92
CA SER A 287 24.91 2.48 16.41
C SER A 287 24.77 1.07 16.99
N LYS A 288 24.64 0.95 18.32
CA LYS A 288 24.45 -0.37 18.98
C LYS A 288 23.21 -1.11 18.47
N MET A 289 22.11 -0.41 18.17
CA MET A 289 20.91 -1.04 17.63
C MET A 289 21.13 -1.54 16.20
N ARG A 290 21.86 -0.80 15.36
CA ARG A 290 22.21 -1.21 13.99
C ARG A 290 23.14 -2.41 13.98
N ASP A 291 24.19 -2.38 14.79
CA ASP A 291 25.15 -3.50 14.91
C ASP A 291 24.45 -4.79 15.35
N ALA A 292 23.49 -4.67 16.28
CA ALA A 292 22.68 -5.80 16.72
C ALA A 292 21.77 -6.34 15.59
N ALA A 293 21.11 -5.45 14.85
CA ALA A 293 20.24 -5.84 13.73
C ALA A 293 21.03 -6.49 12.57
N GLU A 294 22.21 -5.97 12.24
CA GLU A 294 23.12 -6.55 11.24
C GLU A 294 23.60 -7.95 11.69
N GLY A 295 23.94 -8.10 12.98
CA GLY A 295 24.33 -9.38 13.55
C GLY A 295 23.21 -10.44 13.49
N GLU A 296 21.98 -10.05 13.77
CA GLU A 296 20.80 -10.95 13.64
C GLU A 296 20.53 -11.31 12.17
N PHE A 297 20.60 -10.36 11.28
CA PHE A 297 20.43 -10.60 9.83
C PHE A 297 21.47 -11.60 9.30
N MET A 298 22.73 -11.44 9.66
CA MET A 298 23.81 -12.35 9.26
C MET A 298 23.58 -13.77 9.79
N LYS A 299 23.16 -13.90 11.06
CA LYS A 299 22.82 -15.22 11.67
C LYS A 299 21.64 -15.88 10.96
N GLU A 300 20.62 -15.12 10.60
CA GLU A 300 19.46 -15.64 9.86
C GLU A 300 19.83 -16.06 8.44
N ALA A 301 20.63 -15.24 7.73
CA ALA A 301 21.12 -15.57 6.41
C ALA A 301 21.97 -16.86 6.42
N GLU A 302 22.82 -17.04 7.45
CA GLU A 302 23.60 -18.26 7.64
C GLU A 302 22.71 -19.49 7.94
N ARG A 303 21.69 -19.32 8.79
CA ARG A 303 20.68 -20.37 9.05
C ARG A 303 19.93 -20.78 7.78
N LYS A 304 19.52 -19.81 6.95
CA LYS A 304 18.86 -20.08 5.66
C LYS A 304 19.80 -20.81 4.69
N ARG A 305 21.08 -20.38 4.59
CA ARG A 305 22.09 -21.09 3.78
C ARG A 305 22.30 -22.54 4.26
N ARG A 306 22.40 -22.78 5.56
CA ARG A 306 22.52 -24.14 6.11
C ARG A 306 21.28 -25.00 5.82
N ARG A 307 20.06 -24.42 5.89
CA ARG A 307 18.82 -25.14 5.52
C ARG A 307 18.81 -25.54 4.04
N VAL A 308 19.07 -24.60 3.14
CA VAL A 308 19.15 -24.88 1.71
C VAL A 308 20.21 -25.93 1.41
N TYR A 309 21.38 -25.87 2.04
CA TYR A 309 22.42 -26.87 1.88
C TYR A 309 22.00 -28.24 2.40
N THR A 310 21.32 -28.32 3.55
CA THR A 310 20.81 -29.59 4.08
C THR A 310 19.64 -30.15 3.29
N GLU A 311 18.81 -29.33 2.68
CA GLU A 311 17.72 -29.76 1.78
C GLU A 311 18.27 -30.21 0.43
N SER A 312 19.24 -29.49 -0.14
CA SER A 312 19.88 -29.89 -1.39
C SER A 312 20.80 -31.12 -1.24
N SER A 313 21.32 -31.40 -0.05
CA SER A 313 22.10 -32.58 0.26
C SER A 313 21.26 -33.82 0.63
N ARG A 314 19.96 -33.66 0.87
CA ARG A 314 19.05 -34.81 0.98
C ARG A 314 18.72 -35.31 -0.42
N ASP A 315 19.40 -36.38 -0.80
CA ASP A 315 19.06 -37.10 -2.03
C ASP A 315 17.63 -37.63 -1.93
N MET A 316 16.71 -36.95 -2.63
CA MET A 316 15.26 -37.26 -2.65
C MET A 316 14.94 -38.53 -3.45
N ARG A 317 15.96 -39.15 -4.09
CA ARG A 317 15.76 -40.39 -4.82
C ARG A 317 15.46 -41.57 -3.88
N PRO A 318 14.59 -42.49 -4.24
CA PRO A 318 14.36 -43.72 -3.48
C PRO A 318 15.70 -44.38 -3.13
N LYS A 319 15.84 -44.85 -1.89
CA LYS A 319 17.10 -45.45 -1.39
C LYS A 319 17.62 -46.55 -2.33
N GLY A 320 16.74 -47.35 -2.94
CA GLY A 320 17.10 -48.37 -3.91
C GLY A 320 17.80 -47.85 -5.18
N ILE A 321 17.41 -46.66 -5.67
CA ILE A 321 18.03 -46.02 -6.83
C ILE A 321 19.44 -45.51 -6.46
N VAL A 322 19.61 -44.88 -5.30
CA VAL A 322 20.90 -44.41 -4.80
C VAL A 322 21.89 -45.55 -4.60
N GLU A 323 21.43 -46.66 -4.00
CA GLU A 323 22.23 -47.87 -3.82
C GLU A 323 22.59 -48.54 -5.17
N ALA A 324 21.66 -48.63 -6.11
CA ALA A 324 21.91 -49.18 -7.45
C ALA A 324 22.95 -48.33 -8.20
N GLN A 325 22.86 -46.98 -8.11
CA GLN A 325 23.86 -46.09 -8.73
C GLN A 325 25.25 -46.20 -8.08
N LYS A 326 25.33 -46.30 -6.75
CA LYS A 326 26.60 -46.54 -6.05
C LYS A 326 27.22 -47.87 -6.48
N THR A 327 26.42 -48.93 -6.55
CA THR A 327 26.86 -50.26 -6.99
C THR A 327 27.37 -50.21 -8.43
N ALA A 328 26.63 -49.55 -9.32
CA ALA A 328 27.05 -49.38 -10.73
C ALA A 328 28.36 -48.63 -10.86
N LEU A 329 28.52 -47.50 -10.11
CA LEU A 329 29.77 -46.76 -10.08
C LEU A 329 30.97 -47.57 -9.54
N CYS A 330 30.75 -48.34 -8.48
CA CYS A 330 31.77 -49.26 -7.96
C CYS A 330 32.15 -50.32 -8.98
N MET A 331 31.19 -50.92 -9.67
CA MET A 331 31.47 -51.93 -10.75
C MET A 331 32.23 -51.30 -11.91
N CYS A 332 31.88 -50.09 -12.33
CA CYS A 332 32.61 -49.34 -13.34
C CYS A 332 34.05 -49.02 -12.94
N ALA A 333 34.28 -48.71 -11.68
CA ALA A 333 35.63 -48.42 -11.17
C ALA A 333 36.58 -49.64 -11.17
N TYR A 334 36.01 -50.86 -11.08
CA TYR A 334 36.79 -52.09 -11.03
C TYR A 334 36.81 -52.86 -12.38
N ASN A 335 36.02 -52.47 -13.39
CA ASN A 335 35.97 -53.19 -14.66
C ASN A 335 35.72 -52.26 -15.87
N GLU A 336 36.75 -52.03 -16.66
CA GLU A 336 36.71 -51.13 -17.82
C GLU A 336 35.68 -51.55 -18.91
N LYS A 337 35.36 -52.87 -19.04
CA LYS A 337 34.33 -53.36 -19.97
C LYS A 337 32.93 -52.93 -19.52
N ILE A 338 32.67 -52.97 -18.22
CA ILE A 338 31.37 -52.53 -17.64
C ILE A 338 31.22 -51.02 -17.79
N MET A 339 32.30 -50.25 -17.59
CA MET A 339 32.26 -48.81 -17.76
C MET A 339 31.85 -48.42 -19.20
N LYS A 340 32.42 -49.09 -20.22
CA LYS A 340 32.06 -48.86 -21.62
C LYS A 340 30.59 -49.22 -21.97
N SER A 341 30.00 -50.19 -21.29
CA SER A 341 28.60 -50.59 -21.53
C SER A 341 27.54 -49.75 -20.81
N VAL A 342 27.92 -49.03 -19.75
CA VAL A 342 27.00 -48.18 -18.97
C VAL A 342 26.93 -46.75 -19.52
N PHE A 343 27.98 -46.30 -20.23
CA PHE A 343 28.10 -44.95 -20.78
C PHE A 343 28.10 -44.91 -22.32
N SER A 344 27.80 -46.01 -22.99
CA SER A 344 27.45 -46.10 -24.41
C SER A 344 25.95 -46.05 -24.62
#